data_b67490913e7a9c3714e8dc5b6c9a9012
#
_entry.id   b67490913e7a9c3714e8dc5b6c9a9012
#
_cell.length_a   1.000
_cell.length_b   1.000
_cell.length_c   1.000
_cell.angle_alpha   90.00
_cell.angle_beta   90.00
_cell.angle_gamma   90.00
#
_symmetry.space_group_name_H-M   'P 1'
#
loop_
_entity.id
_entity.type
_entity.pdbx_description
1 polymer ?
#
loop_
_entity_poly.entity_id
_entity_poly.type
_entity_poly.pdbx_seq_one_letter_code
_entity_poly.pdbx_strand_id
1 'polypeptide(L)'
;MRYKLRCLSCHREYPMVFRNQLCDVCGGILEVEYLGNPGVKKLRKDFWSYEPLLPKGEYRRYKLGNTTLMKSVEEELSLKLEIENPTKSFKDRGSVIEVAKALEYGYDEVVCASTGNMAYSVAYYAKLGGIRSAIFVSRNANWLKIRNIRETRDADIHRVDGDFTEAQRRAINYAKRKRAFLVGDYGYRKEGQKTLIYEVLAELPDVKNILIPVGNATLFSASLKGLAELQRYELSRSSVQLIAVQASLTNPLAVAFRTGKRVKYQRPLTDAGAIAVGYPTYGDQAIEGIKATGGTVVDVTDDEMEEERKSFYREYGLQVEMAGVASMAAFRKVSLKGKSVAVISGANTLKP
;
A
#
# COMPACT_ATOMS: atom_id res chain seq x y z
N MET A 1 20.63 -6.40 2.25
CA MET A 1 21.01 -7.07 0.99
C MET A 1 21.43 -6.04 -0.04
N ARG A 2 22.31 -6.39 -1.03
CA ARG A 2 22.58 -5.51 -2.17
C ARG A 2 21.37 -5.48 -3.10
N TYR A 3 21.11 -4.32 -3.69
CA TYR A 3 20.07 -4.14 -4.69
C TYR A 3 20.47 -3.05 -5.67
N LYS A 4 19.80 -3.01 -6.81
CA LYS A 4 19.79 -1.89 -7.76
C LYS A 4 18.38 -1.33 -7.84
N LEU A 5 18.26 -0.13 -8.36
CA LEU A 5 16.96 0.44 -8.71
C LEU A 5 16.77 0.31 -10.21
N ARG A 6 15.58 -0.09 -10.65
CA ARG A 6 15.25 -0.21 -12.07
C ARG A 6 14.00 0.60 -12.38
N CYS A 7 14.08 1.40 -13.42
CA CYS A 7 12.92 2.17 -13.88
C CYS A 7 11.86 1.27 -14.53
N LEU A 8 10.62 1.39 -14.10
CA LEU A 8 9.49 0.64 -14.66
C LEU A 8 9.20 1.01 -16.13
N SER A 9 9.48 2.26 -16.53
CA SER A 9 9.12 2.76 -17.85
C SER A 9 10.20 2.53 -18.90
N CYS A 10 11.44 2.95 -18.62
CA CYS A 10 12.55 2.88 -19.59
C CYS A 10 13.60 1.80 -19.25
N HIS A 11 13.38 1.05 -18.19
CA HIS A 11 14.24 -0.05 -17.70
C HIS A 11 15.66 0.34 -17.33
N ARG A 12 15.98 1.65 -17.26
CA ARG A 12 17.29 2.11 -16.83
C ARG A 12 17.57 1.66 -15.39
N GLU A 13 18.81 1.26 -15.15
CA GLU A 13 19.27 0.79 -13.86
C GLU A 13 20.10 1.86 -13.14
N TYR A 14 19.99 1.88 -11.82
CA TYR A 14 20.68 2.80 -10.94
C TYR A 14 21.28 2.05 -9.74
N PRO A 15 22.43 2.49 -9.25
CA PRO A 15 23.01 1.89 -8.04
C PRO A 15 22.15 2.20 -6.81
N MET A 16 22.24 1.36 -5.78
CA MET A 16 21.48 1.51 -4.52
C MET A 16 21.71 2.86 -3.80
N VAL A 17 22.80 3.55 -4.12
CA VAL A 17 23.11 4.88 -3.56
C VAL A 17 22.42 6.04 -4.30
N PHE A 18 21.64 5.75 -5.34
CA PHE A 18 20.87 6.76 -6.05
C PHE A 18 19.73 7.28 -5.20
N ARG A 19 19.79 8.58 -4.87
CA ARG A 19 18.95 9.20 -3.83
C ARG A 19 17.61 9.74 -4.35
N ASN A 20 16.97 9.03 -5.27
CA ASN A 20 15.68 9.43 -5.83
C ASN A 20 14.78 8.22 -6.01
N GLN A 21 13.47 8.43 -6.04
CA GLN A 21 12.46 7.43 -6.33
C GLN A 21 11.92 7.52 -7.77
N LEU A 22 12.32 8.54 -8.51
CA LEU A 22 11.97 8.74 -9.91
C LEU A 22 13.21 8.69 -10.79
N CYS A 23 13.06 8.12 -11.96
CA CYS A 23 14.07 8.09 -13.01
C CYS A 23 14.40 9.53 -13.46
N ASP A 24 15.67 9.88 -13.51
CA ASP A 24 16.15 11.20 -13.94
C ASP A 24 16.03 11.42 -15.46
N VAL A 25 15.84 10.35 -16.22
CA VAL A 25 15.72 10.38 -17.70
C VAL A 25 14.29 10.51 -18.16
N CYS A 26 13.36 9.67 -17.63
CA CYS A 26 11.98 9.64 -18.12
C CYS A 26 10.92 9.97 -17.04
N GLY A 27 11.32 10.22 -15.80
CA GLY A 27 10.41 10.48 -14.69
C GLY A 27 9.66 9.23 -14.18
N GLY A 28 9.91 8.06 -14.74
CA GLY A 28 9.26 6.80 -14.34
C GLY A 28 9.68 6.38 -12.93
N ILE A 29 8.85 5.55 -12.27
CA ILE A 29 9.09 5.06 -10.93
C ILE A 29 10.26 4.08 -10.92
N LEU A 30 11.11 4.20 -9.91
CA LEU A 30 12.22 3.27 -9.65
C LEU A 30 11.77 2.19 -8.66
N GLU A 31 12.02 0.93 -9.01
CA GLU A 31 11.78 -0.22 -8.15
C GLU A 31 13.08 -0.86 -7.67
N VAL A 32 13.01 -1.43 -6.47
CA VAL A 32 14.13 -2.18 -5.87
C VAL A 32 14.19 -3.57 -6.51
N GLU A 33 15.35 -3.92 -7.03
CA GLU A 33 15.67 -5.26 -7.54
C GLU A 33 16.84 -5.84 -6.76
N TYR A 34 16.59 -6.88 -5.96
CA TYR A 34 17.62 -7.47 -5.11
C TYR A 34 18.59 -8.34 -5.88
N LEU A 35 19.86 -8.25 -5.46
CA LEU A 35 20.98 -9.01 -6.01
C LEU A 35 21.42 -10.07 -4.98
N GLY A 36 21.36 -11.35 -5.36
CA GLY A 36 21.78 -12.47 -4.50
C GLY A 36 20.68 -13.02 -3.61
N ASN A 37 21.07 -13.84 -2.62
CA ASN A 37 20.19 -14.48 -1.68
C ASN A 37 20.22 -13.75 -0.31
N PRO A 38 19.07 -13.44 0.29
CA PRO A 38 18.99 -12.72 1.56
C PRO A 38 19.38 -13.57 2.79
N GLY A 39 19.56 -14.86 2.62
CA GLY A 39 19.89 -15.78 3.73
C GLY A 39 18.74 -16.05 4.71
N VAL A 40 17.53 -15.63 4.40
CA VAL A 40 16.32 -15.98 5.20
C VAL A 40 16.00 -17.44 4.96
N LYS A 41 15.85 -18.20 6.05
CA LYS A 41 15.58 -19.66 5.98
C LYS A 41 14.13 -20.03 6.28
N LYS A 42 13.36 -19.14 6.92
CA LYS A 42 12.01 -19.42 7.40
C LYS A 42 11.18 -18.15 7.48
N LEU A 43 9.92 -18.25 7.10
CA LEU A 43 8.94 -17.20 7.33
C LEU A 43 8.58 -17.10 8.81
N ARG A 44 8.36 -15.90 9.28
CA ARG A 44 7.94 -15.56 10.65
C ARG A 44 6.85 -14.52 10.61
N LYS A 45 6.09 -14.38 11.69
CA LYS A 45 5.05 -13.37 11.82
C LYS A 45 5.59 -12.01 12.32
N ASP A 46 6.83 -11.71 12.16
CA ASP A 46 7.43 -10.46 12.67
C ASP A 46 8.00 -9.64 11.53
N PHE A 47 7.53 -8.40 11.39
CA PHE A 47 7.96 -7.47 10.34
C PHE A 47 9.48 -7.35 10.25
N TRP A 48 10.14 -7.18 11.39
CA TRP A 48 11.59 -6.95 11.43
C TRP A 48 12.42 -8.20 11.20
N SER A 49 11.82 -9.38 11.29
CA SER A 49 12.49 -10.62 10.88
C SER A 49 12.78 -10.66 9.38
N TYR A 50 12.11 -9.81 8.61
CA TYR A 50 12.30 -9.66 7.17
C TYR A 50 13.27 -8.55 6.78
N GLU A 51 13.97 -7.92 7.73
CA GLU A 51 14.98 -6.90 7.45
C GLU A 51 16.00 -7.34 6.38
N PRO A 52 16.46 -8.61 6.30
CA PRO A 52 17.30 -9.08 5.20
C PRO A 52 16.65 -9.01 3.81
N LEU A 53 15.32 -8.96 3.73
CA LEU A 53 14.52 -8.81 2.51
C LEU A 53 14.06 -7.35 2.28
N LEU A 54 14.50 -6.42 3.12
CA LEU A 54 14.22 -5.01 2.97
C LEU A 54 15.43 -4.28 2.37
N PRO A 55 15.24 -3.13 1.70
CA PRO A 55 16.36 -2.32 1.25
C PRO A 55 17.16 -1.84 2.46
N LYS A 56 18.48 -1.70 2.30
CA LYS A 56 19.29 -1.10 3.37
C LYS A 56 18.66 0.25 3.78
N GLY A 57 18.63 0.54 5.08
CA GLY A 57 18.04 1.74 5.63
C GLY A 57 18.46 1.94 7.08
N GLU A 58 18.26 3.15 7.59
CA GLU A 58 18.46 3.46 9.01
C GLU A 58 17.19 3.10 9.79
N TYR A 59 17.02 1.81 10.08
CA TYR A 59 15.82 1.28 10.71
C TYR A 59 15.79 1.51 12.22
N ARG A 60 14.77 2.24 12.67
CA ARG A 60 14.34 2.22 14.07
C ARG A 60 13.21 1.20 14.17
N ARG A 61 13.40 0.15 14.97
CA ARG A 61 12.47 -0.98 15.06
C ARG A 61 11.21 -0.61 15.84
N TYR A 62 10.33 0.16 15.19
CA TYR A 62 9.01 0.49 15.73
C TYR A 62 8.11 -0.74 15.76
N LYS A 63 7.12 -0.72 16.64
CA LYS A 63 6.04 -1.72 16.63
C LYS A 63 5.16 -1.48 15.42
N LEU A 64 5.23 -2.35 14.43
CA LEU A 64 4.36 -2.36 13.24
C LEU A 64 4.35 -3.75 12.62
N GLY A 65 3.40 -3.99 11.73
CA GLY A 65 3.17 -5.32 11.19
C GLY A 65 2.80 -6.31 12.30
N ASN A 66 3.05 -7.58 12.09
CA ASN A 66 2.64 -8.63 13.02
C ASN A 66 1.16 -8.52 13.41
N THR A 67 0.35 -8.04 12.44
CA THR A 67 -1.07 -7.82 12.61
C THR A 67 -1.81 -9.15 12.66
N THR A 68 -2.91 -9.18 13.38
CA THR A 68 -3.68 -10.41 13.59
C THR A 68 -4.23 -10.95 12.27
N LEU A 69 -4.10 -12.25 12.08
CA LEU A 69 -4.86 -13.03 11.10
C LEU A 69 -5.98 -13.74 11.84
N MET A 70 -7.16 -13.13 11.85
CA MET A 70 -8.33 -13.58 12.61
C MET A 70 -9.23 -14.45 11.73
N LYS A 71 -9.78 -15.53 12.27
CA LYS A 71 -10.83 -16.29 11.58
C LYS A 71 -12.09 -15.44 11.48
N SER A 72 -12.71 -15.43 10.31
CA SER A 72 -14.02 -14.82 10.10
C SER A 72 -15.15 -15.74 10.59
N VAL A 73 -16.34 -15.19 10.70
CA VAL A 73 -17.60 -15.97 10.83
C VAL A 73 -17.92 -16.73 9.54
N GLU A 74 -17.40 -16.25 8.40
CA GLU A 74 -17.51 -16.94 7.11
C GLU A 74 -16.55 -18.12 7.04
N GLU A 75 -17.05 -19.27 6.58
CA GLU A 75 -16.23 -20.46 6.37
C GLU A 75 -15.10 -20.18 5.37
N GLU A 76 -13.93 -20.75 5.60
CA GLU A 76 -12.73 -20.62 4.76
C GLU A 76 -12.19 -19.17 4.62
N LEU A 77 -12.71 -18.19 5.37
CA LEU A 77 -12.23 -16.82 5.36
C LEU A 77 -11.45 -16.47 6.63
N SER A 78 -10.30 -15.83 6.45
CA SER A 78 -9.55 -15.16 7.53
C SER A 78 -9.37 -13.68 7.20
N LEU A 79 -9.23 -12.85 8.22
CA LEU A 79 -9.15 -11.39 8.12
C LEU A 79 -7.75 -10.95 8.55
N LYS A 80 -7.00 -10.30 7.68
CA LYS A 80 -5.70 -9.69 8.01
C LYS A 80 -5.91 -8.26 8.47
N LEU A 81 -5.80 -8.01 9.78
CA LEU A 81 -6.22 -6.76 10.43
C LEU A 81 -5.12 -5.68 10.35
N GLU A 82 -4.92 -5.06 9.19
CA GLU A 82 -3.95 -3.96 9.01
C GLU A 82 -4.32 -2.68 9.81
N ILE A 83 -5.50 -2.65 10.38
CA ILE A 83 -5.97 -1.62 11.31
C ILE A 83 -5.25 -1.62 12.67
N GLU A 84 -4.49 -2.67 12.97
CA GLU A 84 -3.68 -2.77 14.20
C GLU A 84 -2.36 -2.02 14.12
N ASN A 85 -1.93 -1.62 12.92
CA ASN A 85 -0.75 -0.77 12.77
C ASN A 85 -0.94 0.58 13.50
N PRO A 86 0.13 1.27 13.92
CA PRO A 86 0.07 2.49 14.73
C PRO A 86 -0.83 3.58 14.18
N THR A 87 -0.84 3.82 12.85
CA THR A 87 -1.74 4.80 12.22
C THR A 87 -3.00 4.18 11.64
N LYS A 88 -3.35 2.97 12.12
CA LYS A 88 -4.58 2.26 11.78
C LYS A 88 -4.70 1.88 10.29
N SER A 89 -3.59 1.66 9.60
CA SER A 89 -3.62 1.18 8.21
C SER A 89 -2.32 0.48 7.78
N PHE A 90 -2.39 -0.32 6.71
CA PHE A 90 -1.24 -0.94 6.07
C PHE A 90 -0.18 0.06 5.56
N LYS A 91 -0.52 1.34 5.47
CA LYS A 91 0.39 2.39 4.99
C LYS A 91 1.65 2.49 5.83
N ASP A 92 1.58 2.14 7.10
CA ASP A 92 2.70 2.13 8.04
C ASP A 92 3.86 1.26 7.57
N ARG A 93 3.55 0.10 7.00
CA ARG A 93 4.57 -0.82 6.45
C ARG A 93 5.48 -0.14 5.44
N GLY A 94 4.92 0.70 4.58
CA GLY A 94 5.68 1.43 3.57
C GLY A 94 6.33 2.70 4.11
N SER A 95 5.61 3.46 4.93
CA SER A 95 6.10 4.74 5.44
C SER A 95 7.36 4.59 6.29
N VAL A 96 7.47 3.53 7.09
CA VAL A 96 8.67 3.25 7.89
C VAL A 96 9.89 3.02 7.01
N ILE A 97 9.74 2.34 5.87
CA ILE A 97 10.84 2.09 4.93
C ILE A 97 11.27 3.39 4.23
N GLU A 98 10.31 4.20 3.80
CA GLU A 98 10.59 5.47 3.13
C GLU A 98 11.30 6.45 4.06
N VAL A 99 10.87 6.56 5.33
CA VAL A 99 11.53 7.42 6.32
C VAL A 99 12.94 6.90 6.64
N ALA A 100 13.12 5.60 6.81
CA ALA A 100 14.44 4.99 7.01
C ALA A 100 15.39 5.25 5.83
N LYS A 101 14.87 5.26 4.60
CA LYS A 101 15.66 5.62 3.41
C LYS A 101 15.99 7.10 3.37
N ALA A 102 15.06 7.97 3.77
CA ALA A 102 15.34 9.41 3.88
C ALA A 102 16.50 9.67 4.86
N LEU A 103 16.45 9.04 6.04
CA LEU A 103 17.50 9.15 7.06
C LEU A 103 18.85 8.62 6.55
N GLU A 104 18.88 7.42 5.97
CA GLU A 104 20.11 6.83 5.39
C GLU A 104 20.75 7.75 4.34
N TYR A 105 19.92 8.45 3.56
CA TYR A 105 20.38 9.37 2.54
C TYR A 105 20.73 10.77 3.08
N GLY A 106 20.55 11.00 4.36
CA GLY A 106 20.86 12.28 5.03
C GLY A 106 19.85 13.40 4.71
N TYR A 107 18.58 13.04 4.47
CA TYR A 107 17.51 14.00 4.36
C TYR A 107 16.93 14.33 5.75
N ASP A 108 16.63 15.58 5.98
CA ASP A 108 15.97 16.10 7.19
C ASP A 108 14.47 16.36 6.99
N GLU A 109 13.96 16.05 5.79
CA GLU A 109 12.55 16.25 5.44
C GLU A 109 12.08 15.23 4.40
N VAL A 110 10.85 14.73 4.59
CA VAL A 110 10.11 13.97 3.58
C VAL A 110 8.97 14.80 3.03
N VAL A 111 8.58 14.55 1.78
CA VAL A 111 7.45 15.24 1.15
C VAL A 111 6.54 14.29 0.41
N CYS A 112 5.22 14.44 0.58
CA CYS A 112 4.24 13.69 -0.19
C CYS A 112 2.98 14.52 -0.54
N ALA A 113 2.20 14.04 -1.50
CA ALA A 113 0.84 14.50 -1.76
C ALA A 113 -0.16 13.43 -1.32
N SER A 114 -0.96 13.69 -0.30
CA SER A 114 -2.03 12.82 0.16
C SER A 114 -2.89 13.50 1.22
N THR A 115 -4.15 13.13 1.31
CA THR A 115 -5.08 13.62 2.35
C THR A 115 -5.52 12.54 3.34
N GLY A 116 -5.15 11.27 3.10
CA GLY A 116 -5.66 10.12 3.86
C GLY A 116 -4.58 9.38 4.66
N ASN A 117 -4.80 8.08 4.80
CA ASN A 117 -3.94 7.16 5.58
C ASN A 117 -2.45 7.30 5.27
N MET A 118 -2.09 7.52 3.99
CA MET A 118 -0.69 7.66 3.61
C MET A 118 -0.05 8.90 4.22
N ALA A 119 -0.70 10.06 4.13
CA ALA A 119 -0.18 11.30 4.66
C ALA A 119 -0.04 11.24 6.19
N TYR A 120 -1.04 10.68 6.88
CA TYR A 120 -0.99 10.49 8.33
C TYR A 120 0.17 9.57 8.73
N SER A 121 0.31 8.44 8.05
CA SER A 121 1.40 7.49 8.30
C SER A 121 2.78 8.13 8.03
N VAL A 122 2.95 8.86 6.92
CA VAL A 122 4.21 9.57 6.62
C VAL A 122 4.55 10.59 7.70
N ALA A 123 3.60 11.44 8.11
CA ALA A 123 3.81 12.43 9.15
C ALA A 123 4.16 11.79 10.50
N TYR A 124 3.49 10.69 10.86
CA TYR A 124 3.74 9.93 12.08
C TYR A 124 5.17 9.37 12.12
N TYR A 125 5.60 8.67 11.06
CA TYR A 125 6.95 8.08 11.03
C TYR A 125 8.05 9.12 10.84
N ALA A 126 7.82 10.21 10.12
CA ALA A 126 8.75 11.33 10.01
C ALA A 126 9.03 11.93 11.40
N LYS A 127 7.97 12.19 12.19
CA LYS A 127 8.08 12.64 13.59
C LYS A 127 8.90 11.67 14.44
N LEU A 128 8.58 10.37 14.40
CA LEU A 128 9.34 9.36 15.14
C LEU A 128 10.79 9.27 14.66
N GLY A 129 11.05 9.53 13.39
CA GLY A 129 12.38 9.61 12.78
C GLY A 129 13.15 10.87 13.17
N GLY A 130 12.48 11.88 13.74
CA GLY A 130 13.09 13.18 14.07
C GLY A 130 13.37 14.04 12.82
N ILE A 131 12.63 13.83 11.72
CA ILE A 131 12.70 14.63 10.50
C ILE A 131 11.34 15.29 10.21
N ARG A 132 11.37 16.37 9.44
CA ARG A 132 10.16 17.11 9.06
C ARG A 132 9.36 16.38 7.99
N SER A 133 8.07 16.73 7.86
CA SER A 133 7.22 16.27 6.77
C SER A 133 6.45 17.40 6.13
N ALA A 134 6.54 17.56 4.82
CA ALA A 134 5.75 18.48 4.02
C ALA A 134 4.63 17.72 3.29
N ILE A 135 3.37 18.01 3.61
CA ILE A 135 2.21 17.28 3.10
C ILE A 135 1.40 18.20 2.18
N PHE A 136 1.36 17.88 0.89
CA PHE A 136 0.60 18.63 -0.10
C PHE A 136 -0.81 18.06 -0.22
N VAL A 137 -1.81 18.92 -0.04
CA VAL A 137 -3.24 18.55 -0.09
C VAL A 137 -4.00 19.52 -1.00
N SER A 138 -5.04 19.02 -1.70
CA SER A 138 -5.97 19.92 -2.37
C SER A 138 -6.62 20.85 -1.36
N ARG A 139 -6.83 22.13 -1.72
CA ARG A 139 -7.52 23.11 -0.85
C ARG A 139 -8.93 22.65 -0.49
N ASN A 140 -9.57 21.92 -1.39
CA ASN A 140 -10.91 21.36 -1.20
C ASN A 140 -10.92 20.03 -0.43
N ALA A 141 -9.77 19.57 0.06
CA ALA A 141 -9.70 18.34 0.83
C ALA A 141 -10.50 18.47 2.13
N ASN A 142 -11.29 17.44 2.42
CA ASN A 142 -12.10 17.42 3.63
C ASN A 142 -11.20 17.57 4.87
N TRP A 143 -11.53 18.55 5.72
CA TRP A 143 -10.75 18.88 6.92
C TRP A 143 -10.64 17.69 7.89
N LEU A 144 -11.64 16.83 7.92
CA LEU A 144 -11.63 15.62 8.75
C LEU A 144 -10.49 14.67 8.36
N LYS A 145 -10.20 14.54 7.06
CA LYS A 145 -9.07 13.74 6.56
C LYS A 145 -7.71 14.34 6.94
N ILE A 146 -7.66 15.65 7.17
CA ILE A 146 -6.43 16.37 7.50
C ILE A 146 -6.20 16.41 9.03
N ARG A 147 -7.25 16.21 9.84
CA ARG A 147 -7.17 16.31 11.31
C ARG A 147 -6.07 15.42 11.88
N ASN A 148 -6.03 14.15 11.51
CA ASN A 148 -5.03 13.20 12.04
C ASN A 148 -3.60 13.63 11.67
N ILE A 149 -3.40 14.22 10.49
CA ILE A 149 -2.09 14.77 10.09
C ILE A 149 -1.70 15.93 11.02
N ARG A 150 -2.65 16.83 11.32
CA ARG A 150 -2.41 17.95 12.24
C ARG A 150 -2.11 17.52 13.68
N GLU A 151 -2.69 16.41 14.12
CA GLU A 151 -2.44 15.84 15.45
C GLU A 151 -0.98 15.38 15.64
N THR A 152 -0.24 15.15 14.55
CA THR A 152 1.21 14.88 14.64
C THR A 152 2.01 16.12 15.09
N ARG A 153 1.49 17.34 14.92
CA ARG A 153 2.05 18.66 15.26
C ARG A 153 3.35 19.04 14.53
N ASP A 154 3.96 18.11 13.79
CA ASP A 154 5.26 18.32 13.12
C ASP A 154 5.15 18.24 11.59
N ALA A 155 3.92 18.16 11.06
CA ALA A 155 3.67 18.14 9.62
C ALA A 155 3.35 19.54 9.11
N ASP A 156 4.11 20.00 8.11
CA ASP A 156 3.80 21.22 7.36
C ASP A 156 2.79 20.90 6.26
N ILE A 157 1.59 21.46 6.36
CA ILE A 157 0.47 21.17 5.45
C ILE A 157 0.33 22.28 4.43
N HIS A 158 0.70 21.99 3.18
CA HIS A 158 0.59 22.89 2.03
C HIS A 158 -0.75 22.67 1.30
N ARG A 159 -1.66 23.63 1.40
CA ARG A 159 -2.91 23.63 0.64
C ARG A 159 -2.69 24.16 -0.77
N VAL A 160 -3.09 23.39 -1.76
CA VAL A 160 -2.87 23.66 -3.17
C VAL A 160 -4.21 23.91 -3.86
N ASP A 161 -4.28 24.94 -4.68
CA ASP A 161 -5.41 25.16 -5.58
C ASP A 161 -5.32 24.15 -6.74
N GLY A 162 -6.28 23.23 -6.79
CA GLY A 162 -6.32 22.14 -7.76
C GLY A 162 -6.69 20.79 -7.12
N ASP A 163 -6.59 19.76 -7.92
CA ASP A 163 -6.88 18.38 -7.54
C ASP A 163 -5.66 17.66 -6.96
N PHE A 164 -5.77 16.34 -6.81
CA PHE A 164 -4.66 15.49 -6.34
C PHE A 164 -3.45 15.55 -7.28
N THR A 165 -3.67 15.65 -8.60
CA THR A 165 -2.59 15.68 -9.60
C THR A 165 -1.74 16.95 -9.43
N GLU A 166 -2.38 18.10 -9.21
CA GLU A 166 -1.66 19.35 -8.94
C GLU A 166 -0.91 19.28 -7.60
N ALA A 167 -1.53 18.71 -6.55
CA ALA A 167 -0.84 18.51 -5.27
C ALA A 167 0.41 17.64 -5.43
N GLN A 168 0.32 16.55 -6.22
CA GLN A 168 1.45 15.67 -6.52
C GLN A 168 2.55 16.41 -7.31
N ARG A 169 2.18 17.16 -8.32
CA ARG A 169 3.13 17.97 -9.09
C ARG A 169 3.87 18.98 -8.20
N ARG A 170 3.17 19.63 -7.28
CA ARG A 170 3.75 20.58 -6.30
C ARG A 170 4.69 19.86 -5.33
N ALA A 171 4.32 18.69 -4.82
CA ALA A 171 5.17 17.90 -3.95
C ALA A 171 6.49 17.49 -4.64
N ILE A 172 6.43 17.02 -5.90
CA ILE A 172 7.61 16.68 -6.70
C ILE A 172 8.53 17.91 -6.89
N ASN A 173 7.95 19.05 -7.23
CA ASN A 173 8.71 20.29 -7.41
C ASN A 173 9.32 20.81 -6.09
N TYR A 174 8.59 20.63 -4.98
CA TYR A 174 9.10 20.95 -3.64
C TYR A 174 10.30 20.06 -3.26
N ALA A 175 10.19 18.73 -3.50
CA ALA A 175 11.26 17.78 -3.25
C ALA A 175 12.57 18.23 -3.91
N LYS A 176 12.50 18.63 -5.19
CA LYS A 176 13.67 19.09 -5.95
C LYS A 176 14.26 20.38 -5.38
N ARG A 177 13.42 21.39 -5.09
CA ARG A 177 13.88 22.73 -4.65
C ARG A 177 14.40 22.75 -3.20
N LYS A 178 13.76 22.01 -2.31
CA LYS A 178 14.06 22.00 -0.87
C LYS A 178 14.95 20.84 -0.44
N ARG A 179 15.37 20.00 -1.37
CA ARG A 179 16.13 18.76 -1.08
C ARG A 179 15.41 17.89 -0.04
N ALA A 180 14.08 17.78 -0.17
CA ALA A 180 13.28 16.87 0.63
C ALA A 180 13.16 15.51 -0.07
N PHE A 181 13.10 14.42 0.68
CA PHE A 181 12.93 13.08 0.09
C PHE A 181 11.48 12.86 -0.29
N LEU A 182 11.24 12.61 -1.59
CA LEU A 182 9.91 12.33 -2.11
C LEU A 182 9.44 10.96 -1.63
N VAL A 183 8.27 10.90 -0.99
CA VAL A 183 7.65 9.66 -0.49
C VAL A 183 6.21 9.54 -0.99
N GLY A 184 5.71 8.31 -1.08
CA GLY A 184 4.36 8.05 -1.59
C GLY A 184 4.28 6.68 -2.26
N ASP A 185 3.44 6.56 -3.29
CA ASP A 185 3.26 5.31 -4.03
C ASP A 185 4.45 5.06 -4.98
N TYR A 186 5.64 4.83 -4.39
CA TYR A 186 6.92 4.58 -5.07
C TYR A 186 7.55 3.25 -4.63
N GLY A 187 8.71 2.92 -5.21
CA GLY A 187 9.35 1.63 -5.04
C GLY A 187 9.69 1.26 -3.60
N TYR A 188 10.23 2.18 -2.80
CA TYR A 188 10.57 1.87 -1.40
C TYR A 188 9.35 1.58 -0.54
N ARG A 189 8.20 2.20 -0.81
CA ARG A 189 6.95 1.87 -0.12
C ARG A 189 6.54 0.42 -0.33
N LYS A 190 6.68 -0.09 -1.55
CA LYS A 190 6.36 -1.49 -1.88
C LYS A 190 7.18 -2.47 -1.05
N GLU A 191 8.43 -2.13 -0.74
CA GLU A 191 9.31 -3.00 0.03
C GLU A 191 8.81 -3.28 1.45
N GLY A 192 8.24 -2.28 2.09
CA GLY A 192 7.59 -2.49 3.38
C GLY A 192 6.25 -3.23 3.26
N GLN A 193 5.44 -2.85 2.27
CA GLN A 193 4.10 -3.41 2.10
C GLN A 193 4.10 -4.89 1.70
N LYS A 194 5.12 -5.38 0.97
CA LYS A 194 5.23 -6.80 0.61
C LYS A 194 5.31 -7.75 1.80
N THR A 195 5.73 -7.25 2.97
CA THR A 195 5.81 -8.04 4.20
C THR A 195 4.45 -8.54 4.69
N LEU A 196 3.34 -7.92 4.25
CA LEU A 196 2.00 -8.41 4.50
C LEU A 196 1.84 -9.85 4.01
N ILE A 197 2.27 -10.14 2.77
CA ILE A 197 2.21 -11.49 2.20
C ILE A 197 3.10 -12.47 2.95
N TYR A 198 4.25 -12.02 3.42
CA TYR A 198 5.15 -12.86 4.20
C TYR A 198 4.50 -13.30 5.52
N GLU A 199 3.85 -12.36 6.22
CA GLU A 199 3.12 -12.66 7.46
C GLU A 199 1.93 -13.59 7.20
N VAL A 200 1.14 -13.34 6.15
CA VAL A 200 0.01 -14.20 5.79
C VAL A 200 0.47 -15.63 5.52
N LEU A 201 1.51 -15.83 4.71
CA LEU A 201 2.01 -17.16 4.37
C LEU A 201 2.79 -17.83 5.52
N ALA A 202 3.29 -17.05 6.49
CA ALA A 202 3.87 -17.61 7.72
C ALA A 202 2.80 -18.23 8.61
N GLU A 203 1.59 -17.67 8.66
CA GLU A 203 0.49 -18.14 9.50
C GLU A 203 -0.46 -19.10 8.79
N LEU A 204 -0.69 -18.89 7.49
CA LEU A 204 -1.61 -19.68 6.67
C LEU A 204 -0.91 -20.10 5.35
N PRO A 205 -0.01 -21.10 5.41
CA PRO A 205 0.80 -21.49 4.24
C PRO A 205 -0.01 -22.17 3.13
N ASP A 206 -1.21 -22.63 3.42
CA ASP A 206 -2.12 -23.29 2.49
C ASP A 206 -3.23 -22.35 1.95
N VAL A 207 -3.13 -21.04 2.19
CA VAL A 207 -4.05 -20.05 1.63
C VAL A 207 -4.08 -20.13 0.10
N LYS A 208 -5.27 -20.02 -0.47
CA LYS A 208 -5.49 -20.07 -1.93
C LYS A 208 -5.81 -18.70 -2.52
N ASN A 209 -6.49 -17.84 -1.77
CA ASN A 209 -6.97 -16.57 -2.28
C ASN A 209 -6.63 -15.44 -1.31
N ILE A 210 -6.14 -14.31 -1.81
CA ILE A 210 -5.95 -13.10 -1.00
C ILE A 210 -6.63 -11.94 -1.72
N LEU A 211 -7.65 -11.37 -1.06
CA LEU A 211 -8.42 -10.23 -1.55
C LEU A 211 -7.83 -8.94 -1.01
N ILE A 212 -7.51 -8.01 -1.91
CA ILE A 212 -6.80 -6.77 -1.59
C ILE A 212 -7.56 -5.57 -2.15
N PRO A 213 -7.94 -4.58 -1.31
CA PRO A 213 -8.53 -3.33 -1.80
C PRO A 213 -7.52 -2.55 -2.64
N VAL A 214 -7.95 -2.05 -3.80
CA VAL A 214 -7.07 -1.42 -4.78
C VAL A 214 -7.47 0.02 -5.07
N GLY A 215 -6.63 0.97 -4.62
CA GLY A 215 -6.57 2.33 -5.12
C GLY A 215 -5.42 2.46 -6.15
N ASN A 216 -4.24 2.93 -5.74
CA ASN A 216 -3.03 3.05 -6.60
C ASN A 216 -2.38 1.69 -6.97
N ALA A 217 -2.95 0.57 -6.53
CA ALA A 217 -2.43 -0.77 -6.71
C ALA A 217 -1.04 -1.03 -6.07
N THR A 218 -0.56 -0.15 -5.19
CA THR A 218 0.77 -0.26 -4.57
C THR A 218 0.86 -1.49 -3.67
N LEU A 219 -0.14 -1.71 -2.79
CA LEU A 219 -0.18 -2.91 -1.93
C LEU A 219 -0.33 -4.18 -2.76
N PHE A 220 -1.18 -4.14 -3.80
CA PHE A 220 -1.37 -5.28 -4.69
C PHE A 220 -0.07 -5.65 -5.42
N SER A 221 0.59 -4.66 -6.02
CA SER A 221 1.88 -4.85 -6.69
C SER A 221 3.00 -5.26 -5.70
N ALA A 222 2.98 -4.76 -4.46
CA ALA A 222 3.88 -5.21 -3.39
C ALA A 222 3.63 -6.68 -3.04
N SER A 223 2.38 -7.10 -2.99
CA SER A 223 1.99 -8.49 -2.72
C SER A 223 2.47 -9.44 -3.82
N LEU A 224 2.35 -9.04 -5.08
CA LEU A 224 2.92 -9.78 -6.23
C LEU A 224 4.43 -9.94 -6.10
N LYS A 225 5.12 -8.83 -5.80
CA LYS A 225 6.56 -8.85 -5.58
C LYS A 225 6.93 -9.78 -4.43
N GLY A 226 6.18 -9.71 -3.32
CA GLY A 226 6.35 -10.59 -2.17
C GLY A 226 6.24 -12.07 -2.54
N LEU A 227 5.19 -12.47 -3.28
CA LEU A 227 5.02 -13.84 -3.76
C LEU A 227 6.19 -14.28 -4.65
N ALA A 228 6.60 -13.45 -5.60
CA ALA A 228 7.71 -13.76 -6.50
C ALA A 228 9.04 -13.94 -5.74
N GLU A 229 9.30 -13.11 -4.73
CA GLU A 229 10.49 -13.22 -3.88
C GLU A 229 10.46 -14.50 -3.02
N LEU A 230 9.30 -14.84 -2.45
CA LEU A 230 9.16 -16.08 -1.68
C LEU A 230 9.41 -17.34 -2.52
N GLN A 231 8.95 -17.34 -3.76
CA GLN A 231 9.24 -18.42 -4.72
C GLN A 231 10.72 -18.42 -5.11
N ARG A 232 11.28 -17.27 -5.47
CA ARG A 232 12.69 -17.11 -5.86
C ARG A 232 13.66 -17.59 -4.79
N TYR A 233 13.34 -17.37 -3.51
CA TYR A 233 14.19 -17.73 -2.38
C TYR A 233 13.78 -19.04 -1.73
N GLU A 234 12.88 -19.80 -2.34
CA GLU A 234 12.37 -21.11 -1.86
C GLU A 234 11.78 -21.07 -0.46
N LEU A 235 11.24 -19.91 -0.05
CA LEU A 235 10.62 -19.69 1.25
C LEU A 235 9.15 -20.12 1.31
N SER A 236 8.49 -20.20 0.16
CA SER A 236 7.14 -20.73 0.03
C SER A 236 6.92 -21.32 -1.37
N ARG A 237 6.17 -22.42 -1.43
CA ARG A 237 5.69 -23.05 -2.67
C ARG A 237 4.19 -22.84 -2.87
N SER A 238 3.56 -21.99 -2.06
CA SER A 238 2.13 -21.73 -2.13
C SER A 238 1.76 -21.11 -3.47
N SER A 239 0.74 -21.65 -4.11
CA SER A 239 0.08 -21.06 -5.27
C SER A 239 -1.10 -20.22 -4.77
N VAL A 240 -0.97 -18.91 -4.83
CA VAL A 240 -1.94 -17.95 -4.30
C VAL A 240 -2.51 -17.13 -5.43
N GLN A 241 -3.83 -17.07 -5.53
CA GLN A 241 -4.54 -16.14 -6.40
C GLN A 241 -4.68 -14.80 -5.69
N LEU A 242 -4.23 -13.72 -6.33
CA LEU A 242 -4.45 -12.36 -5.85
C LEU A 242 -5.69 -11.77 -6.51
N ILE A 243 -6.65 -11.35 -5.69
CA ILE A 243 -7.92 -10.80 -6.12
C ILE A 243 -7.91 -9.29 -5.81
N ALA A 244 -7.97 -8.49 -6.87
CA ALA A 244 -8.04 -7.05 -6.74
C ALA A 244 -9.49 -6.61 -6.50
N VAL A 245 -9.72 -5.74 -5.51
CA VAL A 245 -11.05 -5.23 -5.19
C VAL A 245 -11.10 -3.73 -5.41
N GLN A 246 -12.03 -3.28 -6.25
CA GLN A 246 -12.26 -1.86 -6.52
C GLN A 246 -13.69 -1.44 -6.19
N ALA A 247 -13.92 -0.13 -6.03
CA ALA A 247 -15.27 0.42 -5.95
C ALA A 247 -15.90 0.48 -7.34
N SER A 248 -17.16 0.06 -7.50
CA SER A 248 -17.85 -0.02 -8.80
C SER A 248 -17.88 1.30 -9.57
N LEU A 249 -18.01 2.43 -8.85
CA LEU A 249 -18.03 3.77 -9.43
C LEU A 249 -16.62 4.31 -9.78
N THR A 250 -15.56 3.57 -9.41
CA THR A 250 -14.16 3.93 -9.68
C THR A 250 -13.35 2.64 -9.85
N ASN A 251 -13.49 1.99 -11.01
CA ASN A 251 -12.99 0.64 -11.28
C ASN A 251 -12.13 0.51 -12.54
N PRO A 252 -11.17 1.44 -12.79
CA PRO A 252 -10.38 1.44 -14.03
C PRO A 252 -9.62 0.13 -14.27
N LEU A 253 -9.21 -0.56 -13.20
CA LEU A 253 -8.53 -1.86 -13.27
C LEU A 253 -9.50 -2.97 -13.72
N ALA A 254 -10.73 -3.01 -13.17
CA ALA A 254 -11.74 -3.97 -13.55
C ALA A 254 -12.13 -3.82 -15.02
N VAL A 255 -12.30 -2.59 -15.50
CA VAL A 255 -12.58 -2.31 -16.91
C VAL A 255 -11.43 -2.78 -17.80
N ALA A 256 -10.18 -2.45 -17.43
CA ALA A 256 -9.00 -2.87 -18.19
C ALA A 256 -8.86 -4.41 -18.24
N PHE A 257 -9.08 -5.09 -17.12
CA PHE A 257 -9.03 -6.55 -17.01
C PHE A 257 -10.07 -7.23 -17.90
N ARG A 258 -11.35 -6.78 -17.82
CA ARG A 258 -12.46 -7.36 -18.60
C ARG A 258 -12.34 -7.10 -20.10
N THR A 259 -11.80 -5.93 -20.48
CA THR A 259 -11.69 -5.54 -21.89
C THR A 259 -10.38 -5.95 -22.55
N GLY A 260 -9.39 -6.40 -21.78
CA GLY A 260 -8.03 -6.68 -22.25
C GLY A 260 -7.24 -5.43 -22.70
N LYS A 261 -7.76 -4.23 -22.42
CA LYS A 261 -7.13 -2.95 -22.78
C LYS A 261 -6.26 -2.42 -21.65
N ARG A 262 -5.40 -1.43 -21.95
CA ARG A 262 -4.65 -0.71 -20.93
C ARG A 262 -5.57 0.06 -19.98
N VAL A 263 -5.11 0.24 -18.75
CA VAL A 263 -5.81 1.06 -17.76
C VAL A 263 -5.97 2.49 -18.30
N LYS A 264 -7.19 3.02 -18.21
CA LYS A 264 -7.52 4.40 -18.59
C LYS A 264 -8.03 5.17 -17.38
N TYR A 265 -7.82 6.47 -17.40
CA TYR A 265 -8.35 7.34 -16.36
C TYR A 265 -9.89 7.28 -16.30
N GLN A 266 -10.41 7.18 -15.08
CA GLN A 266 -11.82 7.39 -14.74
C GLN A 266 -11.91 8.48 -13.67
N ARG A 267 -12.93 9.33 -13.73
CA ARG A 267 -13.21 10.27 -12.65
C ARG A 267 -13.59 9.49 -11.38
N PRO A 268 -12.93 9.72 -10.24
CA PRO A 268 -13.32 9.06 -8.99
C PRO A 268 -14.68 9.55 -8.51
N LEU A 269 -15.61 8.61 -8.23
CA LEU A 269 -16.99 8.90 -7.81
C LEU A 269 -17.41 8.13 -6.55
N THR A 270 -16.57 7.23 -6.02
CA THR A 270 -16.85 6.47 -4.80
C THR A 270 -16.60 7.29 -3.53
N ASP A 271 -17.39 7.04 -2.49
CA ASP A 271 -17.19 7.56 -1.13
C ASP A 271 -16.09 6.79 -0.37
N ALA A 272 -15.70 5.61 -0.84
CA ALA A 272 -14.59 4.82 -0.31
C ALA A 272 -13.24 5.47 -0.62
N GLY A 273 -12.97 6.61 -0.01
CA GLY A 273 -11.91 7.56 -0.38
C GLY A 273 -10.50 6.99 -0.45
N ALA A 274 -10.17 5.91 0.28
CA ALA A 274 -8.84 5.28 0.24
C ALA A 274 -8.59 4.47 -1.04
N ILE A 275 -9.65 4.08 -1.77
CA ILE A 275 -9.60 3.40 -3.07
C ILE A 275 -10.19 4.23 -4.22
N ALA A 276 -10.55 5.50 -3.96
CA ALA A 276 -11.05 6.45 -4.96
C ALA A 276 -9.92 6.96 -5.86
N VAL A 277 -9.35 6.08 -6.69
CA VAL A 277 -8.22 6.39 -7.57
C VAL A 277 -8.57 6.15 -9.03
N GLY A 278 -8.64 7.24 -9.80
CA GLY A 278 -9.06 7.17 -11.20
C GLY A 278 -8.01 6.61 -12.16
N TYR A 279 -6.73 6.67 -11.79
CA TYR A 279 -5.63 6.09 -12.58
C TYR A 279 -4.61 5.46 -11.63
N PRO A 280 -4.71 4.16 -11.36
CA PRO A 280 -3.78 3.44 -10.49
C PRO A 280 -2.35 3.49 -10.99
N THR A 281 -1.45 3.98 -10.16
CA THR A 281 -0.02 4.11 -10.46
C THR A 281 0.63 2.79 -10.89
N TYR A 282 0.23 1.69 -10.28
CA TYR A 282 0.71 0.33 -10.58
C TYR A 282 -0.36 -0.52 -11.32
N GLY A 283 -1.27 0.14 -12.05
CA GLY A 283 -2.40 -0.54 -12.68
C GLY A 283 -2.00 -1.61 -13.68
N ASP A 284 -1.08 -1.32 -14.60
CA ASP A 284 -0.62 -2.28 -15.61
C ASP A 284 0.08 -3.49 -14.96
N GLN A 285 0.95 -3.25 -13.96
CA GLN A 285 1.57 -4.34 -13.19
C GLN A 285 0.53 -5.20 -12.44
N ALA A 286 -0.52 -4.56 -11.90
CA ALA A 286 -1.60 -5.29 -11.24
C ALA A 286 -2.34 -6.21 -12.22
N ILE A 287 -2.65 -5.74 -13.43
CA ILE A 287 -3.29 -6.56 -14.48
C ILE A 287 -2.42 -7.76 -14.85
N GLU A 288 -1.13 -7.54 -15.08
CA GLU A 288 -0.18 -8.62 -15.37
C GLU A 288 -0.13 -9.65 -14.23
N GLY A 289 -0.05 -9.16 -13.01
CA GLY A 289 0.01 -10.00 -11.83
C GLY A 289 -1.26 -10.77 -11.53
N ILE A 290 -2.44 -10.18 -11.74
CA ILE A 290 -3.73 -10.87 -11.64
C ILE A 290 -3.73 -12.07 -12.58
N LYS A 291 -3.34 -11.86 -13.84
CA LYS A 291 -3.24 -12.94 -14.85
C LYS A 291 -2.21 -14.00 -14.44
N ALA A 292 -1.03 -13.59 -13.99
CA ALA A 292 0.04 -14.50 -13.60
C ALA A 292 -0.31 -15.37 -12.38
N THR A 293 -1.12 -14.87 -11.46
CA THR A 293 -1.58 -15.62 -10.28
C THR A 293 -2.88 -16.41 -10.51
N GLY A 294 -3.50 -16.30 -11.69
CA GLY A 294 -4.83 -16.85 -11.95
C GLY A 294 -5.94 -16.18 -11.15
N GLY A 295 -5.69 -14.97 -10.68
CA GLY A 295 -6.64 -14.16 -9.91
C GLY A 295 -7.68 -13.46 -10.78
N THR A 296 -8.41 -12.53 -10.16
CA THR A 296 -9.46 -11.75 -10.83
C THR A 296 -9.57 -10.34 -10.25
N VAL A 297 -10.45 -9.53 -10.83
CA VAL A 297 -10.86 -8.22 -10.29
C VAL A 297 -12.35 -8.27 -9.94
N VAL A 298 -12.66 -7.86 -8.73
CA VAL A 298 -14.04 -7.74 -8.22
C VAL A 298 -14.31 -6.28 -7.92
N ASP A 299 -15.43 -5.77 -8.39
CA ASP A 299 -15.92 -4.45 -8.01
C ASP A 299 -17.11 -4.56 -7.06
N VAL A 300 -17.10 -3.70 -6.04
CA VAL A 300 -18.13 -3.59 -4.99
C VAL A 300 -18.73 -2.19 -4.99
N THR A 301 -20.01 -2.09 -4.72
CA THR A 301 -20.71 -0.80 -4.63
C THR A 301 -20.43 -0.12 -3.27
N ASP A 302 -20.67 1.18 -3.20
CA ASP A 302 -20.55 1.92 -1.94
C ASP A 302 -21.56 1.41 -0.90
N ASP A 303 -22.78 1.02 -1.33
CA ASP A 303 -23.79 0.42 -0.46
C ASP A 303 -23.32 -0.93 0.10
N GLU A 304 -22.77 -1.82 -0.73
CA GLU A 304 -22.21 -3.11 -0.29
C GLU A 304 -21.08 -2.90 0.74
N MET A 305 -20.20 -1.93 0.51
CA MET A 305 -19.13 -1.62 1.46
C MET A 305 -19.66 -1.01 2.76
N GLU A 306 -20.67 -0.16 2.69
CA GLU A 306 -21.27 0.44 3.89
C GLU A 306 -22.06 -0.58 4.72
N GLU A 307 -22.79 -1.49 4.08
CA GLU A 307 -23.46 -2.60 4.77
C GLU A 307 -22.44 -3.52 5.44
N GLU A 308 -21.37 -3.88 4.71
CA GLU A 308 -20.30 -4.69 5.27
C GLU A 308 -19.60 -4.00 6.45
N ARG A 309 -19.39 -2.67 6.37
CA ARG A 309 -18.80 -1.88 7.46
C ARG A 309 -19.65 -1.93 8.73
N LYS A 310 -20.96 -1.85 8.58
CA LYS A 310 -21.93 -1.97 9.70
C LYS A 310 -21.95 -3.39 10.26
N SER A 311 -21.92 -4.40 9.38
CA SER A 311 -21.86 -5.81 9.80
C SER A 311 -20.57 -6.11 10.54
N PHE A 312 -19.45 -5.66 10.01
CA PHE A 312 -18.12 -5.81 10.61
C PHE A 312 -18.08 -5.23 12.05
N TYR A 313 -18.67 -4.06 12.25
CA TYR A 313 -18.76 -3.48 13.58
C TYR A 313 -19.63 -4.32 14.53
N ARG A 314 -20.80 -4.81 14.05
CA ARG A 314 -21.67 -5.66 14.87
C ARG A 314 -21.03 -7.00 15.23
N GLU A 315 -20.28 -7.59 14.31
CA GLU A 315 -19.68 -8.92 14.48
C GLU A 315 -18.39 -8.88 15.30
N TYR A 316 -17.55 -7.89 15.08
CA TYR A 316 -16.20 -7.85 15.65
C TYR A 316 -15.97 -6.69 16.64
N GLY A 317 -16.88 -5.74 16.77
CA GLY A 317 -16.72 -4.55 17.62
C GLY A 317 -15.64 -3.58 17.14
N LEU A 318 -15.13 -3.75 15.92
CA LEU A 318 -14.03 -2.97 15.37
C LEU A 318 -14.53 -1.93 14.36
N GLN A 319 -14.10 -0.68 14.52
CA GLN A 319 -14.41 0.39 13.57
C GLN A 319 -13.40 0.36 12.42
N VAL A 320 -13.92 0.45 11.19
CA VAL A 320 -13.13 0.46 9.95
C VAL A 320 -13.69 1.49 8.98
N GLU A 321 -12.88 1.92 8.02
CA GLU A 321 -13.37 2.74 6.91
C GLU A 321 -14.01 1.86 5.82
N MET A 322 -14.87 2.44 4.95
CA MET A 322 -15.52 1.69 3.86
C MET A 322 -14.54 0.90 3.01
N ALA A 323 -13.46 1.55 2.56
CA ALA A 323 -12.38 0.88 1.82
C ALA A 323 -11.71 -0.25 2.63
N GLY A 324 -11.76 -0.19 3.95
CA GLY A 324 -11.16 -1.17 4.85
C GLY A 324 -11.82 -2.54 4.77
N VAL A 325 -13.11 -2.60 4.49
CA VAL A 325 -13.92 -3.83 4.38
C VAL A 325 -14.25 -4.23 2.94
N ALA A 326 -13.77 -3.50 1.95
CA ALA A 326 -14.06 -3.80 0.55
C ALA A 326 -13.72 -5.25 0.17
N SER A 327 -12.66 -5.82 0.75
CA SER A 327 -12.28 -7.22 0.52
C SER A 327 -13.30 -8.22 1.07
N MET A 328 -13.95 -7.94 2.20
CA MET A 328 -15.04 -8.78 2.72
C MET A 328 -16.29 -8.69 1.85
N ALA A 329 -16.70 -7.48 1.48
CA ALA A 329 -17.82 -7.27 0.56
C ALA A 329 -17.59 -8.02 -0.77
N ALA A 330 -16.36 -8.00 -1.31
CA ALA A 330 -15.99 -8.74 -2.50
C ALA A 330 -16.04 -10.26 -2.29
N PHE A 331 -15.61 -10.78 -1.13
CA PHE A 331 -15.66 -12.21 -0.83
C PHE A 331 -17.09 -12.75 -0.89
N ARG A 332 -18.07 -12.01 -0.39
CA ARG A 332 -19.51 -12.38 -0.46
C ARG A 332 -20.06 -12.43 -1.89
N LYS A 333 -19.41 -11.77 -2.85
CA LYS A 333 -19.84 -11.71 -4.27
C LYS A 333 -19.26 -12.80 -5.14
N VAL A 334 -18.22 -13.48 -4.71
CA VAL A 334 -17.48 -14.44 -5.54
C VAL A 334 -17.41 -15.80 -4.86
N SER A 335 -17.56 -16.85 -5.65
CA SER A 335 -17.35 -18.21 -5.17
C SER A 335 -15.88 -18.58 -5.28
N LEU A 336 -15.15 -18.54 -4.18
CA LEU A 336 -13.76 -18.92 -4.10
C LEU A 336 -13.58 -20.31 -3.49
N LYS A 337 -12.67 -21.09 -4.03
CA LYS A 337 -12.36 -22.42 -3.50
C LYS A 337 -11.16 -22.36 -2.57
N GLY A 338 -11.29 -22.95 -1.37
CA GLY A 338 -10.23 -23.08 -0.38
C GLY A 338 -9.99 -21.79 0.43
N LYS A 339 -9.05 -21.88 1.36
CA LYS A 339 -8.79 -20.83 2.34
C LYS A 339 -8.48 -19.49 1.69
N SER A 340 -9.18 -18.48 2.16
CA SER A 340 -9.12 -17.11 1.65
C SER A 340 -8.73 -16.14 2.76
N VAL A 341 -8.06 -15.05 2.39
CA VAL A 341 -7.73 -13.95 3.30
C VAL A 341 -8.25 -12.64 2.72
N ALA A 342 -9.08 -11.94 3.49
CA ALA A 342 -9.48 -10.58 3.20
C ALA A 342 -8.60 -9.60 3.97
N VAL A 343 -7.99 -8.65 3.27
CA VAL A 343 -7.18 -7.60 3.90
C VAL A 343 -8.09 -6.48 4.41
N ILE A 344 -8.14 -6.30 5.74
CA ILE A 344 -8.83 -5.18 6.39
C ILE A 344 -7.85 -4.01 6.45
N SER A 345 -7.89 -3.18 5.42
CA SER A 345 -6.78 -2.33 5.02
C SER A 345 -6.59 -1.06 5.83
N GLY A 346 -7.66 -0.53 6.46
CA GLY A 346 -7.59 0.73 7.19
C GLY A 346 -8.81 1.06 8.02
N ALA A 347 -8.57 1.85 9.06
CA ALA A 347 -9.58 2.35 9.99
C ALA A 347 -9.30 3.83 10.33
N ASN A 348 -9.00 4.64 9.33
CA ASN A 348 -8.87 6.09 9.53
C ASN A 348 -10.27 6.69 9.74
N THR A 349 -10.96 6.11 10.71
CA THR A 349 -12.25 6.57 11.15
C THR A 349 -12.05 7.76 12.06
N LEU A 350 -12.84 8.77 11.80
CA LEU A 350 -13.05 9.86 12.73
C LEU A 350 -13.46 9.24 14.07
N LYS A 351 -12.78 9.64 15.14
CA LYS A 351 -13.38 9.42 16.47
C LYS A 351 -14.76 10.04 16.42
N PRO A 352 -15.79 9.36 16.93
CA PRO A 352 -17.13 9.90 16.98
C PRO A 352 -17.18 11.26 17.65
#